data_254d0d5e679caec42b3453d209514e2d
#
_entry.id   254d0d5e679caec42b3453d209514e2d
#
_cell.length_a   1.000
_cell.length_b   1.000
_cell.length_c   1.000
_cell.angle_alpha   90.00
_cell.angle_beta   90.00
_cell.angle_gamma   90.00
#
_symmetry.space_group_name_H-M   'P 1'
#
loop_
_entity.id
_entity.type
_entity.pdbx_description
1 polymer ?
#
loop_
_entity_poly.entity_id
_entity_poly.type
_entity_poly.pdbx_seq_one_letter_code
_entity_poly.pdbx_strand_id
1 'polypeptide(L)'
;MRKNKGLSLIELLAVVAILSIVATGVLVSVFSSSGWRAKKVVEALNQALSETRVQALSKSNAWMEINEKDGGYVIRTSYSSDVVLDGRFTITYHTAEDGQTYDAKTQPLILSYDRGSGAFSGVISSVKQSDDAVTYTMRYKDDGTTLLHCDQITVSQGSKTWIIKLYPETGKHSVEE
;
A
#
# COMPACT_ATOMS: atom_id res chain seq x y z
N MET A 1 -60.87 -3.74 -28.20
CA MET A 1 -60.08 -4.89 -27.80
C MET A 1 -58.62 -4.72 -28.25
N ARG A 2 -57.68 -4.48 -27.34
CA ARG A 2 -56.25 -4.45 -27.66
C ARG A 2 -55.75 -5.87 -27.84
N LYS A 3 -55.35 -6.24 -29.06
CA LYS A 3 -54.66 -7.52 -29.31
C LYS A 3 -53.26 -7.45 -28.65
N ASN A 4 -53.06 -8.19 -27.57
CA ASN A 4 -51.73 -8.42 -27.03
C ASN A 4 -50.97 -9.26 -28.08
N LYS A 5 -50.04 -8.63 -28.80
CA LYS A 5 -49.09 -9.34 -29.64
C LYS A 5 -48.05 -9.96 -28.69
N GLY A 6 -48.09 -11.25 -28.50
CA GLY A 6 -47.03 -11.97 -27.81
C GLY A 6 -45.72 -11.84 -28.58
N LEU A 7 -44.60 -11.77 -27.85
CA LEU A 7 -43.27 -11.81 -28.45
C LEU A 7 -43.06 -13.10 -29.24
N SER A 8 -42.53 -12.99 -30.45
CA SER A 8 -42.18 -14.16 -31.23
C SER A 8 -40.97 -14.87 -30.61
N LEU A 9 -40.86 -16.17 -30.82
CA LEU A 9 -39.76 -16.97 -30.28
C LEU A 9 -38.39 -16.42 -30.75
N ILE A 10 -38.31 -15.87 -31.95
CA ILE A 10 -37.11 -15.26 -32.49
C ILE A 10 -36.75 -13.92 -31.82
N GLU A 11 -37.74 -13.12 -31.43
CA GLU A 11 -37.52 -11.87 -30.66
C GLU A 11 -37.00 -12.19 -29.26
N LEU A 12 -37.53 -13.23 -28.60
CA LEU A 12 -37.03 -13.65 -27.29
C LEU A 12 -35.58 -14.13 -27.38
N LEU A 13 -35.27 -14.90 -28.42
CA LEU A 13 -33.92 -15.42 -28.63
C LEU A 13 -32.90 -14.31 -28.91
N ALA A 14 -33.31 -13.31 -29.70
CA ALA A 14 -32.50 -12.11 -29.97
C ALA A 14 -32.23 -11.29 -28.69
N VAL A 15 -33.24 -11.10 -27.84
CA VAL A 15 -33.11 -10.37 -26.59
C VAL A 15 -32.14 -11.12 -25.63
N VAL A 16 -32.28 -12.44 -25.49
CA VAL A 16 -31.39 -13.24 -24.65
C VAL A 16 -29.95 -13.19 -25.16
N ALA A 17 -29.74 -13.24 -26.47
CA ALA A 17 -28.41 -13.13 -27.05
C ALA A 17 -27.77 -11.76 -26.75
N ILE A 18 -28.50 -10.66 -26.91
CA ILE A 18 -28.01 -9.31 -26.61
C ILE A 18 -27.71 -9.18 -25.10
N LEU A 19 -28.61 -9.65 -24.23
CA LEU A 19 -28.42 -9.62 -22.79
C LEU A 19 -27.17 -10.42 -22.37
N SER A 20 -26.89 -11.56 -23.00
CA SER A 20 -25.69 -12.36 -22.73
C SER A 20 -24.41 -11.63 -23.08
N ILE A 21 -24.37 -10.92 -24.20
CA ILE A 21 -23.22 -10.13 -24.62
C ILE A 21 -22.99 -8.95 -23.66
N VAL A 22 -24.06 -8.24 -23.28
CA VAL A 22 -23.99 -7.11 -22.35
C VAL A 22 -23.55 -7.58 -20.96
N ALA A 23 -24.11 -8.68 -20.45
CA ALA A 23 -23.73 -9.26 -19.16
C ALA A 23 -22.25 -9.66 -19.12
N THR A 24 -21.73 -10.26 -20.19
CA THR A 24 -20.31 -10.62 -20.29
C THR A 24 -19.41 -9.39 -20.28
N GLY A 25 -19.77 -8.32 -21.01
CA GLY A 25 -19.00 -7.07 -21.04
C GLY A 25 -18.95 -6.37 -19.68
N VAL A 26 -20.04 -6.38 -18.91
CA VAL A 26 -20.10 -5.80 -17.56
C VAL A 26 -19.23 -6.58 -16.61
N LEU A 27 -19.28 -7.91 -16.63
CA LEU A 27 -18.45 -8.76 -15.74
C LEU A 27 -16.97 -8.53 -15.99
N VAL A 28 -16.50 -8.51 -17.24
CA VAL A 28 -15.09 -8.25 -17.57
C VAL A 28 -14.65 -6.86 -17.09
N SER A 29 -15.49 -5.84 -17.21
CA SER A 29 -15.18 -4.49 -16.75
C SER A 29 -15.02 -4.40 -15.24
N VAL A 30 -15.85 -5.09 -14.46
CA VAL A 30 -15.75 -5.12 -12.98
C VAL A 30 -14.50 -5.86 -12.52
N PHE A 31 -14.13 -6.96 -13.17
CA PHE A 31 -12.91 -7.71 -12.82
C PHE A 31 -11.62 -6.98 -13.19
N SER A 32 -11.60 -6.22 -14.28
CA SER A 32 -10.39 -5.48 -14.69
C SER A 32 -10.13 -4.23 -13.83
N SER A 33 -11.14 -3.67 -13.16
CA SER A 33 -10.98 -2.49 -12.30
C SER A 33 -10.40 -2.83 -10.91
N SER A 34 -10.37 -4.10 -10.51
CA SER A 34 -9.95 -4.51 -9.16
C SER A 34 -8.47 -4.31 -8.86
N GLY A 35 -7.60 -4.22 -9.88
CA GLY A 35 -6.16 -4.00 -9.69
C GLY A 35 -5.71 -2.54 -9.72
N TRP A 36 -6.52 -1.64 -10.27
CA TRP A 36 -6.12 -0.25 -10.49
C TRP A 36 -5.96 0.55 -9.17
N ARG A 37 -6.77 0.25 -8.17
CA ARG A 37 -6.68 0.91 -6.86
C ARG A 37 -5.41 0.51 -6.11
N ALA A 38 -5.09 -0.78 -6.07
CA ALA A 38 -3.87 -1.25 -5.45
C ALA A 38 -2.63 -0.71 -6.17
N LYS A 39 -2.65 -0.59 -7.50
CA LYS A 39 -1.57 0.04 -8.26
C LYS A 39 -1.36 1.51 -7.84
N LYS A 40 -2.44 2.29 -7.68
CA LYS A 40 -2.34 3.66 -7.13
C LYS A 40 -1.75 3.71 -5.73
N VAL A 41 -2.09 2.74 -4.87
CA VAL A 41 -1.51 2.61 -3.53
C VAL A 41 -0.01 2.36 -3.61
N VAL A 42 0.42 1.45 -4.48
CA VAL A 42 1.84 1.16 -4.72
C VAL A 42 2.58 2.40 -5.23
N GLU A 43 1.98 3.14 -6.16
CA GLU A 43 2.54 4.39 -6.67
C GLU A 43 2.68 5.45 -5.55
N ALA A 44 1.65 5.60 -4.70
CA ALA A 44 1.69 6.52 -3.56
C ALA A 44 2.76 6.13 -2.53
N LEU A 45 2.91 4.82 -2.23
CA LEU A 45 3.95 4.31 -1.34
C LEU A 45 5.35 4.54 -1.94
N ASN A 46 5.53 4.25 -3.22
CA ASN A 46 6.79 4.45 -3.93
C ASN A 46 7.21 5.94 -3.94
N GLN A 47 6.24 6.82 -4.15
CA GLN A 47 6.45 8.26 -4.07
C GLN A 47 6.83 8.69 -2.64
N ALA A 48 6.07 8.25 -1.62
CA ALA A 48 6.34 8.60 -0.22
C ALA A 48 7.73 8.12 0.24
N LEU A 49 8.15 6.90 -0.16
CA LEU A 49 9.50 6.39 0.10
C LEU A 49 10.58 7.27 -0.54
N SER A 50 10.40 7.62 -1.83
CA SER A 50 11.34 8.47 -2.57
C SER A 50 11.46 9.86 -1.95
N GLU A 51 10.34 10.49 -1.64
CA GLU A 51 10.29 11.82 -1.04
C GLU A 51 10.86 11.82 0.38
N THR A 52 10.54 10.81 1.20
CA THR A 52 11.09 10.68 2.56
C THR A 52 12.62 10.57 2.51
N ARG A 53 13.16 9.81 1.56
CA ARG A 53 14.60 9.70 1.35
C ARG A 53 15.23 11.04 0.99
N VAL A 54 14.65 11.76 0.04
CA VAL A 54 15.16 13.09 -0.37
C VAL A 54 15.10 14.08 0.80
N GLN A 55 14.01 14.08 1.57
CA GLN A 55 13.86 14.92 2.75
C GLN A 55 14.87 14.56 3.84
N ALA A 56 15.13 13.27 4.08
CA ALA A 56 16.10 12.80 5.07
C ALA A 56 17.53 13.22 4.71
N LEU A 57 17.90 13.18 3.44
CA LEU A 57 19.21 13.64 2.97
C LEU A 57 19.39 15.17 3.13
N SER A 58 18.30 15.93 3.08
CA SER A 58 18.32 17.40 3.24
C SER A 58 18.04 17.85 4.68
N LYS A 59 17.20 17.12 5.43
CA LYS A 59 16.73 17.43 6.79
C LYS A 59 16.88 16.22 7.68
N SER A 60 17.37 16.39 8.90
CA SER A 60 17.70 15.28 9.82
C SER A 60 16.50 14.46 10.36
N ASN A 61 15.26 14.90 10.13
CA ASN A 61 14.08 14.36 10.86
C ASN A 61 12.94 13.93 9.93
N ALA A 62 13.26 13.41 8.74
CA ALA A 62 12.24 12.93 7.82
C ALA A 62 11.88 11.47 8.12
N TRP A 63 10.59 11.20 8.25
CA TRP A 63 10.03 9.87 8.45
C TRP A 63 8.71 9.73 7.70
N MET A 64 8.33 8.50 7.43
CA MET A 64 7.01 8.13 6.95
C MET A 64 6.42 7.01 7.80
N GLU A 65 5.12 7.00 7.93
CA GLU A 65 4.33 6.00 8.65
C GLU A 65 3.21 5.48 7.75
N ILE A 66 3.04 4.17 7.72
CA ILE A 66 1.86 3.50 7.18
C ILE A 66 1.06 3.00 8.36
N ASN A 67 -0.15 3.50 8.53
CA ASN A 67 -1.00 3.22 9.69
C ASN A 67 -2.45 2.95 9.26
N GLU A 68 -3.23 2.38 10.16
CA GLU A 68 -4.69 2.24 10.01
C GLU A 68 -5.38 3.56 10.33
N LYS A 69 -6.40 3.91 9.54
CA LYS A 69 -7.33 5.01 9.83
C LYS A 69 -8.70 4.70 9.23
N ASP A 70 -9.74 4.74 10.06
CA ASP A 70 -11.13 4.56 9.66
C ASP A 70 -11.40 3.27 8.84
N GLY A 71 -10.70 2.19 9.18
CA GLY A 71 -10.78 0.89 8.48
C GLY A 71 -9.95 0.80 7.18
N GLY A 72 -9.35 1.90 6.71
CA GLY A 72 -8.44 1.99 5.58
C GLY A 72 -6.98 2.10 6.03
N TYR A 73 -6.15 2.68 5.17
CA TYR A 73 -4.76 3.00 5.47
C TYR A 73 -4.50 4.48 5.24
N VAL A 74 -3.53 5.02 5.95
CA VAL A 74 -3.04 6.38 5.75
C VAL A 74 -1.52 6.35 5.69
N ILE A 75 -0.95 7.12 4.77
CA ILE A 75 0.48 7.44 4.77
C ILE A 75 0.64 8.80 5.41
N ARG A 76 1.37 8.86 6.51
CA ARG A 76 1.80 10.08 7.19
C ARG A 76 3.26 10.31 6.94
N THR A 77 3.63 11.56 6.82
CA THR A 77 5.03 11.96 6.68
C THR A 77 5.31 13.18 7.55
N SER A 78 6.56 13.38 7.89
CA SER A 78 6.98 14.57 8.67
C SER A 78 6.98 15.89 7.87
N TYR A 79 6.70 15.85 6.56
CA TYR A 79 6.91 16.98 5.65
C TYR A 79 5.70 17.29 4.74
N SER A 80 4.70 16.45 4.70
CA SER A 80 3.49 16.65 3.88
C SER A 80 2.22 16.27 4.64
N SER A 81 1.07 16.63 4.09
CA SER A 81 -0.24 16.21 4.62
C SER A 81 -0.46 14.71 4.45
N ASP A 82 -1.29 14.15 5.32
CA ASP A 82 -1.69 12.75 5.29
C ASP A 82 -2.31 12.36 3.93
N VAL A 83 -1.88 11.24 3.38
CA VAL A 83 -2.47 10.65 2.18
C VAL A 83 -3.35 9.48 2.60
N VAL A 84 -4.66 9.64 2.45
CA VAL A 84 -5.64 8.58 2.75
C VAL A 84 -5.70 7.62 1.57
N LEU A 85 -5.57 6.34 1.87
CA LEU A 85 -5.59 5.25 0.90
C LEU A 85 -6.94 4.53 0.99
N ASP A 86 -7.86 4.87 0.10
CA ASP A 86 -9.18 4.27 0.05
C ASP A 86 -9.20 2.97 -0.76
N GLY A 87 -9.86 1.95 -0.22
CA GLY A 87 -10.15 0.72 -0.93
C GLY A 87 -9.99 -0.54 -0.08
N ARG A 88 -10.40 -1.67 -0.70
CA ARG A 88 -10.28 -3.00 -0.10
C ARG A 88 -8.96 -3.63 -0.55
N PHE A 89 -7.89 -3.36 0.16
CA PHE A 89 -6.58 -3.98 -0.01
C PHE A 89 -5.92 -4.19 1.35
N THR A 90 -4.89 -4.99 1.39
CA THR A 90 -4.08 -5.24 2.59
C THR A 90 -2.66 -4.80 2.33
N ILE A 91 -2.06 -4.08 3.28
CA ILE A 91 -0.65 -3.73 3.28
C ILE A 91 0.03 -4.52 4.39
N THR A 92 0.99 -5.34 4.00
CA THR A 92 1.85 -6.06 4.93
C THR A 92 3.30 -5.70 4.67
N TYR A 93 4.17 -5.87 5.67
CA TYR A 93 5.59 -5.68 5.51
C TYR A 93 6.36 -6.84 6.17
N HIS A 94 7.47 -7.19 5.57
CA HIS A 94 8.37 -8.23 6.03
C HIS A 94 9.63 -7.61 6.63
N THR A 95 10.19 -8.24 7.65
CA THR A 95 11.45 -7.85 8.29
C THR A 95 12.47 -8.96 8.16
N ALA A 96 13.67 -8.60 7.67
CA ALA A 96 14.70 -9.56 7.27
C ALA A 96 15.26 -10.36 8.46
N GLU A 97 15.44 -9.73 9.61
CA GLU A 97 16.18 -10.32 10.75
C GLU A 97 15.35 -11.36 11.51
N ASP A 98 14.03 -11.21 11.60
CA ASP A 98 13.17 -12.17 12.28
C ASP A 98 12.37 -13.05 11.30
N GLY A 99 12.37 -12.71 10.00
CA GLY A 99 11.65 -13.43 8.96
C GLY A 99 10.13 -13.34 9.11
N GLN A 100 9.61 -12.33 9.82
CA GLN A 100 8.19 -12.17 10.09
C GLN A 100 7.53 -11.20 9.12
N THR A 101 6.24 -11.43 8.90
CA THR A 101 5.38 -10.52 8.11
C THR A 101 4.33 -9.92 9.03
N TYR A 102 4.23 -8.61 9.02
CA TYR A 102 3.33 -7.83 9.87
C TYR A 102 2.26 -7.14 9.02
N ASP A 103 1.04 -7.06 9.52
CA ASP A 103 -0.02 -6.24 8.92
C ASP A 103 0.10 -4.80 9.43
N ALA A 104 0.20 -3.85 8.51
CA ALA A 104 0.33 -2.43 8.84
C ALA A 104 -0.90 -1.84 9.56
N LYS A 105 -2.05 -2.55 9.60
CA LYS A 105 -3.20 -2.17 10.44
C LYS A 105 -2.98 -2.44 11.92
N THR A 106 -2.35 -3.56 12.24
CA THR A 106 -2.13 -3.98 13.63
C THR A 106 -0.82 -3.48 14.17
N GLN A 107 0.18 -3.39 13.31
CA GLN A 107 1.51 -2.87 13.62
C GLN A 107 1.92 -1.85 12.58
N PRO A 108 1.83 -0.55 12.86
CA PRO A 108 2.24 0.49 11.94
C PRO A 108 3.69 0.31 11.47
N LEU A 109 3.93 0.52 10.19
CA LEU A 109 5.28 0.58 9.63
C LEU A 109 5.75 2.03 9.61
N ILE A 110 6.77 2.33 10.42
CA ILE A 110 7.40 3.63 10.44
C ILE A 110 8.84 3.48 9.96
N LEU A 111 9.19 4.25 8.93
CA LEU A 111 10.51 4.23 8.30
C LEU A 111 11.13 5.63 8.29
N SER A 112 12.44 5.66 8.43
CA SER A 112 13.27 6.85 8.22
C SER A 112 14.53 6.45 7.46
N TYR A 113 15.31 7.45 7.05
CA TYR A 113 16.57 7.24 6.36
C TYR A 113 17.71 7.93 7.12
N ASP A 114 18.87 7.31 7.10
CA ASP A 114 20.10 7.93 7.59
C ASP A 114 20.51 9.09 6.68
N ARG A 115 20.79 10.23 7.27
CA ARG A 115 21.14 11.45 6.54
C ARG A 115 22.45 11.36 5.77
N GLY A 116 23.40 10.60 6.28
CA GLY A 116 24.74 10.51 5.71
C GLY A 116 24.82 9.56 4.53
N SER A 117 24.20 8.39 4.66
CA SER A 117 24.25 7.30 3.68
C SER A 117 23.01 7.22 2.79
N GLY A 118 21.87 7.72 3.25
CA GLY A 118 20.57 7.51 2.63
C GLY A 118 20.07 6.07 2.74
N ALA A 119 20.66 5.26 3.64
CA ALA A 119 20.20 3.93 4.01
C ALA A 119 18.95 4.00 4.88
N PHE A 120 18.18 2.92 4.96
CA PHE A 120 17.08 2.84 5.92
C PHE A 120 17.63 2.73 7.34
N SER A 121 17.09 3.51 8.27
CA SER A 121 17.55 3.52 9.67
C SER A 121 16.93 2.42 10.54
N GLY A 122 16.28 1.44 9.95
CA GLY A 122 15.54 0.38 10.63
C GLY A 122 14.06 0.70 10.83
N VAL A 123 13.30 -0.28 11.31
CA VAL A 123 11.88 -0.10 11.64
C VAL A 123 11.74 0.65 12.95
N ILE A 124 10.94 1.71 12.94
CA ILE A 124 10.68 2.55 14.10
C ILE A 124 9.40 2.08 14.78
N SER A 125 9.41 1.92 16.10
CA SER A 125 8.22 1.55 16.89
C SER A 125 7.37 2.74 17.27
N SER A 126 8.00 3.91 17.50
CA SER A 126 7.28 5.15 17.80
C SER A 126 8.11 6.38 17.49
N VAL A 127 7.43 7.46 17.12
CA VAL A 127 8.01 8.79 16.90
C VAL A 127 7.47 9.73 17.96
N LYS A 128 8.35 10.38 18.71
CA LYS A 128 7.99 11.48 19.63
C LYS A 128 8.51 12.78 19.03
N GLN A 129 7.61 13.67 18.73
CA GLN A 129 7.92 15.01 18.23
C GLN A 129 7.76 16.02 19.37
N SER A 130 8.79 16.79 19.65
CA SER A 130 8.78 17.97 20.49
C SER A 130 9.14 19.20 19.65
N ASP A 131 8.94 20.41 20.21
CA ASP A 131 9.16 21.66 19.47
C ASP A 131 10.57 21.79 18.87
N ASP A 132 11.56 21.16 19.52
CA ASP A 132 12.97 21.29 19.12
C ASP A 132 13.61 19.99 18.59
N ALA A 133 12.94 18.82 18.75
CA ALA A 133 13.55 17.56 18.39
C ALA A 133 12.53 16.47 18.01
N VAL A 134 12.94 15.57 17.11
CA VAL A 134 12.24 14.33 16.83
C VAL A 134 13.07 13.17 17.37
N THR A 135 12.49 12.36 18.23
CA THR A 135 13.12 11.17 18.81
C THR A 135 12.45 9.92 18.28
N TYR A 136 13.25 8.98 17.80
CA TYR A 136 12.79 7.68 17.32
C TYR A 136 13.06 6.60 18.37
N THR A 137 12.06 5.73 18.62
CA THR A 137 12.26 4.47 19.30
C THR A 137 12.31 3.38 18.27
N MET A 138 13.45 2.69 18.16
CA MET A 138 13.67 1.63 17.17
C MET A 138 13.00 0.33 17.61
N ARG A 139 12.64 -0.51 16.64
CA ARG A 139 12.13 -1.85 16.90
C ARG A 139 13.26 -2.87 16.80
N TYR A 140 13.34 -3.72 17.82
CA TYR A 140 14.33 -4.79 17.92
C TYR A 140 13.64 -6.15 17.87
N LYS A 141 14.36 -7.17 17.47
CA LYS A 141 13.98 -8.56 17.61
C LYS A 141 13.78 -8.91 19.09
N ASP A 142 13.17 -10.05 19.39
CA ASP A 142 12.92 -10.53 20.77
C ASP A 142 14.22 -10.67 21.61
N ASP A 143 15.39 -10.73 20.96
CA ASP A 143 16.69 -10.69 21.62
C ASP A 143 17.06 -9.32 22.24
N GLY A 144 16.28 -8.28 21.94
CA GLY A 144 16.45 -6.91 22.41
C GLY A 144 17.68 -6.18 21.86
N THR A 145 18.44 -6.78 20.95
CA THR A 145 19.71 -6.25 20.43
C THR A 145 19.74 -6.12 18.91
N THR A 146 19.11 -7.04 18.18
CA THR A 146 19.08 -7.04 16.72
C THR A 146 18.02 -6.07 16.20
N LEU A 147 18.45 -5.00 15.55
CA LEU A 147 17.57 -4.02 14.94
C LEU A 147 16.82 -4.62 13.74
N LEU A 148 15.52 -4.42 13.66
CA LEU A 148 14.71 -4.91 12.54
C LEU A 148 14.76 -3.94 11.37
N HIS A 149 14.94 -4.48 10.15
CA HIS A 149 14.85 -3.73 8.91
C HIS A 149 13.73 -4.29 8.03
N CYS A 150 12.92 -3.41 7.50
CA CYS A 150 11.92 -3.77 6.50
C CYS A 150 12.63 -3.97 5.16
N ASP A 151 12.49 -5.16 4.58
CA ASP A 151 13.05 -5.51 3.26
C ASP A 151 11.98 -5.62 2.18
N GLN A 152 10.69 -5.71 2.56
CA GLN A 152 9.60 -5.85 1.63
C GLN A 152 8.30 -5.23 2.17
N ILE A 153 7.60 -4.49 1.31
CA ILE A 153 6.21 -4.07 1.53
C ILE A 153 5.35 -4.74 0.47
N THR A 154 4.27 -5.38 0.88
CA THR A 154 3.36 -6.10 -0.01
C THR A 154 1.98 -5.46 0.03
N VAL A 155 1.44 -5.13 -1.13
CA VAL A 155 0.07 -4.62 -1.30
C VAL A 155 -0.74 -5.67 -2.03
N SER A 156 -1.79 -6.20 -1.40
CA SER A 156 -2.64 -7.26 -1.97
C SER A 156 -4.07 -6.79 -2.14
N GLN A 157 -4.67 -7.08 -3.30
CA GLN A 157 -6.08 -6.82 -3.58
C GLN A 157 -6.68 -7.99 -4.37
N GLY A 158 -7.52 -8.80 -3.71
CA GLY A 158 -8.06 -10.02 -4.30
C GLY A 158 -6.94 -11.00 -4.62
N SER A 159 -6.82 -11.41 -5.88
CA SER A 159 -5.76 -12.31 -6.36
C SER A 159 -4.49 -11.58 -6.85
N LYS A 160 -4.48 -10.27 -6.84
CA LYS A 160 -3.34 -9.47 -7.32
C LYS A 160 -2.48 -9.02 -6.14
N THR A 161 -1.17 -9.10 -6.32
CA THR A 161 -0.18 -8.72 -5.32
C THR A 161 0.92 -7.91 -6.00
N TRP A 162 1.32 -6.83 -5.36
CA TRP A 162 2.47 -6.00 -5.74
C TRP A 162 3.44 -5.98 -4.59
N ILE A 163 4.70 -6.01 -4.92
CA ILE A 163 5.79 -6.06 -3.96
C ILE A 163 6.67 -4.83 -4.17
N ILE A 164 6.94 -4.10 -3.10
CA ILE A 164 7.97 -3.07 -3.06
C ILE A 164 9.14 -3.67 -2.28
N LYS A 165 10.22 -4.01 -2.95
CA LYS A 165 11.46 -4.44 -2.30
C LYS A 165 12.23 -3.24 -1.80
N LEU A 166 12.70 -3.32 -0.58
CA LEU A 166 13.53 -2.33 0.07
C LEU A 166 14.95 -2.87 0.24
N TYR A 167 15.94 -2.05 -0.01
CA TYR A 167 17.35 -2.39 0.16
C TYR A 167 17.91 -1.59 1.34
N PRO A 168 17.89 -2.14 2.57
CA PRO A 168 18.16 -1.38 3.79
C PRO A 168 19.51 -0.66 3.76
N GLU A 169 20.55 -1.30 3.28
CA GLU A 169 21.91 -0.73 3.25
C GLU A 169 22.06 0.49 2.31
N THR A 170 21.24 0.58 1.27
CA THR A 170 21.35 1.63 0.25
C THR A 170 20.17 2.61 0.27
N GLY A 171 19.11 2.28 0.99
CA GLY A 171 17.84 3.02 0.99
C GLY A 171 17.16 3.07 -0.39
N LYS A 172 17.56 2.22 -1.32
CA LYS A 172 16.87 2.06 -2.61
C LYS A 172 15.64 1.19 -2.43
N HIS A 173 14.71 1.30 -3.36
CA HIS A 173 13.55 0.42 -3.45
C HIS A 173 13.19 0.17 -4.91
N SER A 174 12.48 -0.94 -5.17
CA SER A 174 11.98 -1.32 -6.49
C SER A 174 10.57 -1.90 -6.37
N VAL A 175 9.75 -1.70 -7.39
CA VAL A 175 8.40 -2.26 -7.47
C VAL A 175 8.43 -3.47 -8.41
N GLU A 176 7.85 -4.58 -7.94
CA GLU A 176 7.65 -5.81 -8.70
C GLU A 176 6.15 -6.16 -8.73
N GLU A 177 5.66 -6.69 -9.86
CA GLU A 177 4.28 -7.18 -10.06
C GLU A 177 4.24 -8.70 -10.10
#